data_783d6a26c43800b218b2f6c9dcf134cb
#
_entry.id   783d6a26c43800b218b2f6c9dcf134cb
#
_cell.length_a   1.000
_cell.length_b   1.000
_cell.length_c   1.000
_cell.angle_alpha   90.00
_cell.angle_beta   90.00
_cell.angle_gamma   90.00
#
_symmetry.space_group_name_H-M   'P 1'
#
loop_
_entity.id
_entity.type
_entity.pdbx_description
1 polymer ?
#
loop_
_entity_poly.entity_id
_entity_poly.type
_entity_poly.pdbx_seq_one_letter_code
_entity_poly.pdbx_strand_id
1 'polypeptide(L)'
;MLIDALIGGIGGAVSRTAVAPIELNRIQRQNYFIPNATLTDVYKKEGLRFFWKGNGTNCVRIFPQLAVNYAIFRKVKTINKTIFDNENVINFTSGCAAGLVSMLATYPLETTRTYLSLQTNKNKYTGLLDALRRLKISQMYQGSQMSLFGFGAFSGIQYASYYYINKKIN
;
A
#
# COMPACT_ATOMS: atom_id res chain seq x y z
N MET A 1 -2.67 -20.70 -7.96
CA MET A 1 -1.81 -19.88 -7.09
C MET A 1 -1.05 -18.78 -7.82
N LEU A 2 -0.17 -19.10 -8.78
CA LEU A 2 0.58 -18.04 -9.52
C LEU A 2 -0.35 -17.20 -10.40
N ILE A 3 -1.30 -17.85 -11.06
CA ILE A 3 -2.32 -17.22 -11.90
C ILE A 3 -3.23 -16.32 -11.07
N ASP A 4 -3.70 -16.76 -9.92
CA ASP A 4 -4.56 -15.97 -9.03
C ASP A 4 -3.83 -14.72 -8.51
N ALA A 5 -2.53 -14.85 -8.18
CA ALA A 5 -1.68 -13.73 -7.78
C ALA A 5 -1.47 -12.72 -8.93
N LEU A 6 -1.31 -13.20 -10.17
CA LEU A 6 -1.20 -12.34 -11.34
C LEU A 6 -2.52 -11.63 -11.65
N ILE A 7 -3.65 -12.34 -11.61
CA ILE A 7 -4.98 -11.74 -11.82
C ILE A 7 -5.26 -10.69 -10.74
N GLY A 8 -4.99 -11.02 -9.47
CA GLY A 8 -5.13 -10.07 -8.36
C GLY A 8 -4.20 -8.86 -8.50
N GLY A 9 -2.96 -9.06 -8.94
CA GLY A 9 -2.00 -7.99 -9.20
C GLY A 9 -2.44 -7.07 -10.35
N ILE A 10 -2.90 -7.63 -11.47
CA ILE A 10 -3.39 -6.87 -12.62
C ILE A 10 -4.67 -6.10 -12.24
N GLY A 11 -5.64 -6.78 -11.61
CA GLY A 11 -6.86 -6.14 -11.13
C GLY A 11 -6.58 -5.00 -10.15
N GLY A 12 -5.63 -5.21 -9.23
CA GLY A 12 -5.15 -4.20 -8.30
C GLY A 12 -4.49 -3.01 -9.00
N ALA A 13 -3.68 -3.25 -10.03
CA ALA A 13 -3.04 -2.19 -10.80
C ALA A 13 -4.07 -1.35 -11.60
N VAL A 14 -5.04 -2.00 -12.24
CA VAL A 14 -6.12 -1.32 -12.97
C VAL A 14 -6.96 -0.47 -12.03
N SER A 15 -7.41 -1.04 -10.90
CA SER A 15 -8.19 -0.33 -9.89
C SER A 15 -7.44 0.90 -9.36
N ARG A 16 -6.15 0.75 -9.01
CA ARG A 16 -5.35 1.88 -8.52
C ARG A 16 -5.09 2.94 -9.57
N THR A 17 -4.96 2.55 -10.83
CA THR A 17 -4.82 3.51 -11.94
C THR A 17 -6.08 4.34 -12.12
N ALA A 18 -7.26 3.72 -11.97
CA ALA A 18 -8.54 4.43 -12.03
C ALA A 18 -8.71 5.41 -10.85
N VAL A 19 -8.26 5.03 -9.64
CA VAL A 19 -8.39 5.84 -8.42
C VAL A 19 -7.22 6.83 -8.24
N ALA A 20 -6.14 6.71 -9.03
CA ALA A 20 -4.94 7.54 -8.91
C ALA A 20 -5.18 9.05 -8.82
N PRO A 21 -6.10 9.68 -9.60
CA PRO A 21 -6.38 11.11 -9.49
C PRO A 21 -6.91 11.51 -8.11
N ILE A 22 -7.77 10.67 -7.52
CA ILE A 22 -8.37 10.93 -6.21
C ILE A 22 -7.32 10.76 -5.11
N GLU A 23 -6.49 9.71 -5.21
CA GLU A 23 -5.39 9.47 -4.26
C GLU A 23 -4.37 10.59 -4.29
N LEU A 24 -3.99 11.09 -5.47
CA LEU A 24 -3.06 12.20 -5.59
C LEU A 24 -3.60 13.47 -4.93
N ASN A 25 -4.87 13.80 -5.20
CA ASN A 25 -5.54 14.94 -4.57
C ASN A 25 -5.55 14.81 -3.04
N ARG A 26 -5.85 13.61 -2.52
CA ARG A 26 -5.80 13.32 -1.09
C ARG A 26 -4.39 13.56 -0.52
N ILE A 27 -3.36 13.03 -1.15
CA ILE A 27 -1.96 13.18 -0.72
C ILE A 27 -1.55 14.65 -0.72
N GLN A 28 -1.93 15.40 -1.73
CA GLN A 28 -1.63 16.84 -1.81
C GLN A 28 -2.34 17.64 -0.73
N ARG A 29 -3.62 17.39 -0.49
CA ARG A 29 -4.36 18.06 0.59
C ARG A 29 -3.82 17.75 1.98
N GLN A 30 -3.29 16.57 2.19
CA GLN A 30 -2.68 16.19 3.47
C GLN A 30 -1.31 16.83 3.71
N ASN A 31 -0.54 17.10 2.66
CA ASN A 31 0.84 17.56 2.77
C ASN A 31 1.04 19.04 2.42
N TYR A 32 0.14 19.63 1.66
CA TYR A 32 0.15 21.07 1.40
C TYR A 32 -0.84 21.78 2.32
N PHE A 33 -0.33 22.74 3.07
CA PHE A 33 -1.10 23.70 3.86
C PHE A 33 -1.94 24.67 2.99
N ILE A 34 -2.37 24.23 1.81
CA ILE A 34 -3.27 25.00 0.95
C ILE A 34 -4.66 24.36 1.06
N PRO A 35 -5.52 24.83 1.96
CA PRO A 35 -6.82 24.22 2.24
C PRO A 35 -7.77 24.22 1.04
N ASN A 36 -7.50 25.02 0.01
CA ASN A 36 -8.42 25.32 -1.08
C ASN A 36 -7.88 25.02 -2.49
N ALA A 37 -6.81 24.21 -2.65
CA ALA A 37 -6.39 23.81 -3.99
C ALA A 37 -7.45 22.90 -4.61
N THR A 38 -8.26 23.46 -5.49
CA THR A 38 -9.27 22.70 -6.23
C THR A 38 -8.57 21.86 -7.31
N LEU A 39 -9.14 20.69 -7.65
CA LEU A 39 -8.65 19.85 -8.76
C LEU A 39 -8.46 20.63 -10.06
N THR A 40 -9.29 21.64 -10.29
CA THR A 40 -9.21 22.57 -11.43
C THR A 40 -7.95 23.44 -11.41
N ASP A 41 -7.48 23.85 -10.24
CA ASP A 41 -6.27 24.68 -10.12
C ASP A 41 -5.02 23.86 -10.38
N VAL A 42 -5.01 22.62 -9.88
CA VAL A 42 -3.95 21.64 -10.15
C VAL A 42 -3.90 21.30 -11.64
N TYR A 43 -5.07 21.07 -12.26
CA TYR A 43 -5.17 20.80 -13.69
C TYR A 43 -4.64 21.95 -14.56
N LYS A 44 -5.00 23.18 -14.22
CA LYS A 44 -4.54 24.37 -14.96
C LYS A 44 -3.03 24.60 -14.85
N LYS A 45 -2.42 24.25 -13.71
CA LYS A 45 -0.97 24.46 -13.46
C LYS A 45 -0.09 23.34 -13.97
N GLU A 46 -0.50 22.08 -13.78
CA GLU A 46 0.36 20.91 -13.97
C GLU A 46 -0.09 19.98 -15.11
N GLY A 47 -1.31 20.17 -15.62
CA GLY A 47 -1.89 19.37 -16.69
C GLY A 47 -2.39 17.98 -16.26
N LEU A 48 -3.02 17.27 -17.21
CA LEU A 48 -3.67 15.96 -16.96
C LEU A 48 -2.71 14.86 -16.51
N ARG A 49 -1.51 14.80 -17.06
CA ARG A 49 -0.51 13.76 -16.73
C ARG A 49 -0.07 13.79 -15.28
N PHE A 50 -0.20 14.92 -14.63
CA PHE A 50 0.15 15.09 -13.22
C PHE A 50 -0.67 14.19 -12.30
N PHE A 51 -1.93 13.92 -12.62
CA PHE A 51 -2.83 13.10 -11.81
C PHE A 51 -2.39 11.63 -11.68
N TRP A 52 -1.54 11.14 -12.57
CA TRP A 52 -0.94 9.81 -12.50
C TRP A 52 0.51 9.82 -12.03
N LYS A 53 1.00 10.95 -11.52
CA LYS A 53 2.36 11.05 -10.99
C LYS A 53 2.52 10.12 -9.78
N GLY A 54 3.51 9.23 -9.84
CA GLY A 54 3.73 8.21 -8.80
C GLY A 54 2.87 6.94 -8.92
N ASN A 55 1.89 6.89 -9.84
CA ASN A 55 1.05 5.70 -10.00
C ASN A 55 1.85 4.46 -10.44
N GLY A 56 2.85 4.62 -11.30
CA GLY A 56 3.74 3.51 -11.70
C GLY A 56 4.41 2.84 -10.50
N THR A 57 4.92 3.63 -9.56
CA THR A 57 5.49 3.12 -8.29
C THR A 57 4.45 2.37 -7.47
N ASN A 58 3.21 2.87 -7.43
CA ASN A 58 2.11 2.23 -6.73
C ASN A 58 1.77 0.86 -7.33
N CYS A 59 1.71 0.74 -8.65
CA CYS A 59 1.47 -0.52 -9.35
C CYS A 59 2.60 -1.52 -9.10
N VAL A 60 3.87 -1.10 -9.23
CA VAL A 60 5.03 -1.97 -8.98
C VAL A 60 5.05 -2.50 -7.54
N ARG A 61 4.63 -1.68 -6.56
CA ARG A 61 4.59 -2.07 -5.15
C ARG A 61 3.58 -3.17 -4.85
N ILE A 62 2.46 -3.24 -5.57
CA ILE A 62 1.38 -4.21 -5.28
C ILE A 62 1.89 -5.65 -5.32
N PHE A 63 2.69 -6.00 -6.33
CA PHE A 63 3.16 -7.37 -6.52
C PHE A 63 3.99 -7.89 -5.34
N PRO A 64 5.10 -7.22 -4.93
CA PRO A 64 5.87 -7.67 -3.78
C PRO A 64 5.08 -7.62 -2.48
N GLN A 65 4.21 -6.63 -2.31
CA GLN A 65 3.37 -6.51 -1.12
C GLN A 65 2.41 -7.69 -0.97
N LEU A 66 1.69 -8.05 -2.04
CA LEU A 66 0.78 -9.20 -2.02
C LEU A 66 1.53 -10.51 -1.84
N ALA A 67 2.67 -10.69 -2.51
CA ALA A 67 3.47 -11.91 -2.38
C ALA A 67 3.96 -12.10 -0.94
N VAL A 68 4.54 -11.09 -0.32
CA VAL A 68 5.02 -11.15 1.07
C VAL A 68 3.86 -11.35 2.03
N ASN A 69 2.76 -10.60 1.87
CA ASN A 69 1.59 -10.71 2.73
C ASN A 69 1.03 -12.15 2.73
N TYR A 70 0.83 -12.71 1.55
CA TYR A 70 0.29 -14.07 1.42
C TYR A 70 1.23 -15.15 1.96
N ALA A 71 2.53 -15.04 1.68
CA ALA A 71 3.54 -15.97 2.18
C ALA A 71 3.60 -15.99 3.72
N ILE A 72 3.65 -14.81 4.34
CA ILE A 72 3.68 -14.66 5.79
C ILE A 72 2.37 -15.12 6.41
N PHE A 73 1.23 -14.75 5.84
CA PHE A 73 -0.09 -15.18 6.33
C PHE A 73 -0.18 -16.70 6.42
N ARG A 74 0.20 -17.40 5.36
CA ARG A 74 0.17 -18.89 5.35
C ARG A 74 1.08 -19.49 6.41
N LYS A 75 2.31 -18.98 6.52
CA LYS A 75 3.30 -19.48 7.48
C LYS A 75 2.84 -19.27 8.92
N VAL A 76 2.40 -18.06 9.25
CA VAL A 76 1.92 -17.72 10.60
C VAL A 76 0.62 -18.44 10.94
N LYS A 77 -0.29 -18.59 9.97
CA LYS A 77 -1.54 -19.37 10.17
C LYS A 77 -1.26 -20.82 10.53
N THR A 78 -0.26 -21.43 9.92
CA THR A 78 0.14 -22.82 10.25
C THR A 78 0.64 -22.92 11.69
N ILE A 79 1.44 -21.96 12.14
CA ILE A 79 1.95 -21.89 13.53
C ILE A 79 0.81 -21.61 14.50
N ASN A 80 -0.04 -20.65 14.20
CA ASN A 80 -1.14 -20.27 15.10
C ASN A 80 -2.17 -21.37 15.31
N LYS A 81 -2.33 -22.29 14.37
CA LYS A 81 -3.19 -23.48 14.53
C LYS A 81 -2.73 -24.43 15.63
N THR A 82 -1.45 -24.37 16.04
CA THR A 82 -0.94 -25.17 17.15
C THR A 82 -1.11 -24.48 18.50
N ILE A 83 -1.44 -23.17 18.50
CA ILE A 83 -1.51 -22.35 19.71
C ILE A 83 -2.95 -21.99 20.08
N PHE A 84 -3.79 -21.78 19.08
CA PHE A 84 -5.16 -21.31 19.26
C PHE A 84 -6.16 -22.29 18.62
N ASP A 85 -7.25 -22.55 19.32
CA ASP A 85 -8.36 -23.39 18.81
C ASP A 85 -9.39 -22.58 18.00
N ASN A 86 -9.49 -21.28 18.29
CA ASN A 86 -10.48 -20.42 17.64
C ASN A 86 -10.01 -19.95 16.27
N GLU A 87 -10.67 -20.39 15.22
CA GLU A 87 -10.32 -20.10 13.83
C GLU A 87 -10.34 -18.58 13.50
N ASN A 88 -11.23 -17.82 14.12
CA ASN A 88 -11.29 -16.36 13.91
C ASN A 88 -10.06 -15.66 14.51
N VAL A 89 -9.61 -16.11 15.70
CA VAL A 89 -8.40 -15.58 16.35
C VAL A 89 -7.17 -15.91 15.51
N ILE A 90 -7.09 -17.15 14.99
CA ILE A 90 -6.00 -17.57 14.11
C ILE A 90 -5.92 -16.70 12.85
N ASN A 91 -7.05 -16.47 12.20
CA ASN A 91 -7.09 -15.66 10.97
C ASN A 91 -6.76 -14.19 11.26
N PHE A 92 -7.28 -13.63 12.33
CA PHE A 92 -7.00 -12.26 12.75
C PHE A 92 -5.52 -12.04 13.08
N THR A 93 -4.95 -12.85 13.96
CA THR A 93 -3.55 -12.72 14.39
C THR A 93 -2.57 -12.99 13.23
N SER A 94 -2.88 -13.98 12.38
CA SER A 94 -2.08 -14.26 11.19
C SER A 94 -2.17 -13.12 10.15
N GLY A 95 -3.34 -12.51 10.03
CA GLY A 95 -3.56 -11.33 9.18
C GLY A 95 -2.80 -10.10 9.69
N CYS A 96 -2.83 -9.84 10.99
CA CYS A 96 -2.04 -8.76 11.61
C CYS A 96 -0.54 -8.95 11.34
N ALA A 97 0.00 -10.13 11.61
CA ALA A 97 1.42 -10.43 11.40
C ALA A 97 1.81 -10.29 9.92
N ALA A 98 0.98 -10.82 9.01
CA ALA A 98 1.21 -10.69 7.57
C ALA A 98 1.19 -9.23 7.11
N GLY A 99 0.23 -8.44 7.61
CA GLY A 99 0.13 -7.01 7.33
C GLY A 99 1.36 -6.24 7.77
N LEU A 100 1.79 -6.45 9.02
CA LEU A 100 2.97 -5.79 9.58
C LEU A 100 4.24 -6.09 8.79
N VAL A 101 4.52 -7.36 8.51
CA VAL A 101 5.73 -7.77 7.80
C VAL A 101 5.72 -7.30 6.36
N SER A 102 4.58 -7.43 5.65
CA SER A 102 4.46 -6.97 4.27
C SER A 102 4.61 -5.45 4.16
N MET A 103 4.04 -4.71 5.11
CA MET A 103 4.18 -3.24 5.16
C MET A 103 5.63 -2.84 5.39
N LEU A 104 6.32 -3.43 6.37
CA LEU A 104 7.73 -3.17 6.62
C LEU A 104 8.60 -3.42 5.39
N ALA A 105 8.39 -4.55 4.72
CA ALA A 105 9.16 -4.92 3.52
C ALA A 105 8.93 -3.96 2.35
N THR A 106 7.71 -3.42 2.20
CA THR A 106 7.36 -2.53 1.09
C THR A 106 7.36 -1.05 1.45
N TYR A 107 7.66 -0.70 2.71
CA TYR A 107 7.65 0.67 3.18
C TYR A 107 8.57 1.62 2.42
N PRO A 108 9.80 1.23 2.03
CA PRO A 108 10.66 2.07 1.20
C PRO A 108 10.01 2.49 -0.13
N LEU A 109 9.24 1.59 -0.74
CA LEU A 109 8.50 1.89 -1.98
C LEU A 109 7.33 2.84 -1.73
N GLU A 110 6.64 2.70 -0.60
CA GLU A 110 5.55 3.60 -0.18
C GLU A 110 6.05 5.03 0.02
N THR A 111 7.12 5.18 0.79
CA THR A 111 7.75 6.48 1.05
C THR A 111 8.24 7.12 -0.25
N THR A 112 8.92 6.35 -1.10
CA THR A 112 9.39 6.83 -2.40
C THR A 112 8.25 7.30 -3.29
N ARG A 113 7.12 6.57 -3.32
CA ARG A 113 5.90 7.00 -4.02
C ARG A 113 5.39 8.34 -3.50
N THR A 114 5.34 8.51 -2.19
CA THR A 114 4.89 9.76 -1.57
C THR A 114 5.77 10.93 -1.98
N TYR A 115 7.10 10.78 -1.92
CA TYR A 115 8.03 11.81 -2.38
C TYR A 115 7.86 12.14 -3.86
N LEU A 116 7.69 11.14 -4.72
CA LEU A 116 7.45 11.35 -6.16
C LEU A 116 6.12 12.06 -6.43
N SER A 117 5.09 11.74 -5.66
CA SER A 117 3.76 12.37 -5.79
C SER A 117 3.73 13.82 -5.30
N LEU A 118 4.57 14.15 -4.33
CA LEU A 118 4.63 15.49 -3.74
C LEU A 118 5.55 16.46 -4.49
N GLN A 119 6.50 15.96 -5.29
CA GLN A 119 7.40 16.87 -6.01
C GLN A 119 6.63 17.64 -7.10
N THR A 120 6.62 18.96 -6.96
CA THR A 120 6.13 19.93 -7.94
C THR A 120 7.32 20.50 -8.72
N ASN A 121 7.13 21.17 -9.81
CA ASN A 121 8.01 21.95 -10.72
C ASN A 121 9.56 21.84 -10.66
N LYS A 122 10.16 21.35 -9.59
CA LYS A 122 11.58 21.00 -9.52
C LYS A 122 11.69 19.49 -9.33
N ASN A 123 11.73 18.77 -10.43
CA ASN A 123 11.92 17.32 -10.41
C ASN A 123 13.24 16.96 -9.69
N LYS A 124 13.16 16.79 -8.38
CA LYS A 124 14.29 16.38 -7.54
C LYS A 124 14.68 14.93 -7.86
N TYR A 125 13.69 14.11 -8.20
CA TYR A 125 13.87 12.71 -8.56
C TYR A 125 13.25 12.46 -9.93
N THR A 126 13.98 11.77 -10.82
CA THR A 126 13.53 11.46 -12.17
C THR A 126 12.64 10.21 -12.24
N GLY A 127 12.64 9.37 -11.19
CA GLY A 127 11.82 8.17 -11.12
C GLY A 127 12.06 7.37 -9.84
N LEU A 128 11.42 6.19 -9.77
CA LEU A 128 11.47 5.30 -8.62
C LEU A 128 12.90 4.90 -8.22
N LEU A 129 13.68 4.44 -9.21
CA LEU A 129 15.05 3.94 -8.95
C LEU A 129 16.00 5.07 -8.51
N ASP A 130 15.87 6.26 -9.09
CA ASP A 130 16.66 7.43 -8.71
C ASP A 130 16.31 7.87 -7.28
N ALA A 131 15.03 7.91 -6.94
CA ALA A 131 14.59 8.25 -5.60
C ALA A 131 15.03 7.23 -4.55
N LEU A 132 14.93 5.92 -4.84
CA LEU A 132 15.42 4.86 -3.95
C LEU A 132 16.92 4.94 -3.69
N ARG A 133 17.71 5.33 -4.68
CA ARG A 133 19.17 5.47 -4.54
C ARG A 133 19.59 6.72 -3.75
N ARG A 134 18.82 7.80 -3.85
CA ARG A 134 19.15 9.09 -3.22
C ARG A 134 18.56 9.27 -1.83
N LEU A 135 17.47 8.58 -1.50
CA LEU A 135 16.86 8.64 -0.19
C LEU A 135 17.68 7.82 0.82
N LYS A 136 17.96 8.42 1.96
CA LYS A 136 18.59 7.72 3.08
C LYS A 136 17.59 6.72 3.70
N ILE A 137 18.09 5.58 4.19
CA ILE A 137 17.27 4.55 4.83
C ILE A 137 16.41 5.12 5.97
N SER A 138 16.98 6.00 6.78
CA SER A 138 16.25 6.69 7.87
C SER A 138 15.06 7.50 7.34
N GLN A 139 15.18 8.15 6.19
CA GLN A 139 14.09 8.90 5.56
C GLN A 139 13.02 7.97 4.98
N MET A 140 13.44 6.80 4.48
CA MET A 140 12.51 5.80 3.92
C MET A 140 11.57 5.22 4.98
N TYR A 141 12.01 5.11 6.23
CA TYR A 141 11.19 4.56 7.34
C TYR A 141 10.58 5.64 8.25
N GLN A 142 10.71 6.90 7.89
CA GLN A 142 10.13 7.99 8.66
C GLN A 142 8.59 7.88 8.67
N GLY A 143 7.97 7.91 9.86
CA GLY A 143 6.52 7.78 10.04
C GLY A 143 5.99 6.34 9.94
N SER A 144 6.86 5.32 9.79
CA SER A 144 6.45 3.91 9.67
C SER A 144 5.60 3.41 10.83
N GLN A 145 5.84 3.88 12.04
CA GLN A 145 5.17 3.39 13.26
C GLN A 145 3.63 3.51 13.17
N MET A 146 3.12 4.68 12.80
CA MET A 146 1.67 4.91 12.67
C MET A 146 1.06 4.08 11.53
N SER A 147 1.77 3.99 10.40
CA SER A 147 1.34 3.20 9.25
C SER A 147 1.31 1.71 9.57
N LEU A 148 2.29 1.20 10.33
CA LEU A 148 2.34 -0.18 10.76
C LEU A 148 1.13 -0.55 11.63
N PHE A 149 0.81 0.29 12.62
CA PHE A 149 -0.33 0.05 13.50
C PHE A 149 -1.64 -0.03 12.70
N GLY A 150 -1.88 0.97 11.84
CA GLY A 150 -3.09 1.03 11.02
C GLY A 150 -3.19 -0.14 10.04
N PHE A 151 -2.10 -0.47 9.35
CA PHE A 151 -2.11 -1.54 8.34
C PHE A 151 -2.18 -2.94 8.94
N GLY A 152 -1.53 -3.16 10.10
CA GLY A 152 -1.63 -4.42 10.84
C GLY A 152 -3.06 -4.71 11.29
N ALA A 153 -3.72 -3.75 11.95
CA ALA A 153 -5.10 -3.88 12.38
C ALA A 153 -6.05 -4.07 11.20
N PHE A 154 -5.91 -3.28 10.14
CA PHE A 154 -6.72 -3.39 8.92
C PHE A 154 -6.58 -4.79 8.29
N SER A 155 -5.36 -5.28 8.13
CA SER A 155 -5.09 -6.59 7.53
C SER A 155 -5.68 -7.73 8.38
N GLY A 156 -5.58 -7.64 9.71
CA GLY A 156 -6.20 -8.60 10.62
C GLY A 156 -7.71 -8.69 10.46
N ILE A 157 -8.38 -7.54 10.46
CA ILE A 157 -9.83 -7.45 10.26
C ILE A 157 -10.22 -7.98 8.88
N GLN A 158 -9.48 -7.61 7.84
CA GLN A 158 -9.73 -8.05 6.47
C GLN A 158 -9.69 -9.57 6.34
N TYR A 159 -8.63 -10.21 6.86
CA TYR A 159 -8.53 -11.68 6.81
C TYR A 159 -9.58 -12.37 7.66
N ALA A 160 -9.83 -11.89 8.88
CA ALA A 160 -10.87 -12.46 9.76
C ALA A 160 -12.25 -12.38 9.10
N SER A 161 -12.62 -11.21 8.55
CA SER A 161 -13.89 -11.01 7.86
C SER A 161 -14.02 -11.88 6.61
N TYR A 162 -12.98 -11.97 5.79
CA TYR A 162 -12.97 -12.80 4.60
C TYR A 162 -13.23 -14.28 4.94
N TYR A 163 -12.52 -14.81 5.92
CA TYR A 163 -12.70 -16.22 6.30
C TYR A 163 -14.04 -16.47 7.00
N TYR A 164 -14.54 -15.52 7.81
CA TYR A 164 -15.86 -15.62 8.44
C TYR A 164 -16.99 -15.68 7.41
N ILE A 165 -16.94 -14.77 6.42
CA ILE A 165 -17.95 -14.71 5.37
C ILE A 165 -17.88 -15.97 4.50
N ASN A 166 -16.69 -16.39 4.11
CA ASN A 166 -16.50 -17.58 3.26
C ASN A 166 -17.01 -18.87 3.94
N LYS A 167 -16.81 -18.98 5.26
CA LYS A 167 -17.35 -20.09 6.06
C LYS A 167 -18.89 -20.10 6.16
N LYS A 168 -19.52 -18.93 6.04
CA LYS A 168 -20.98 -18.80 6.13
C LYS A 168 -21.68 -19.05 4.79
N ILE A 169 -20.96 -18.85 3.68
CA ILE A 169 -21.50 -19.05 2.32
C ILE A 169 -21.35 -20.49 1.83
N ASN A 170 -20.29 -21.20 2.26
CA ASN A 170 -20.07 -22.63 1.99
C ASN A 170 -20.59 -23.50 3.14
#